data_e78e720a064f8d54c32163296f065a7c
#
_entry.id   e78e720a064f8d54c32163296f065a7c
#
_cell.length_a   1.000
_cell.length_b   1.000
_cell.length_c   1.000
_cell.angle_alpha   90.00
_cell.angle_beta   90.00
_cell.angle_gamma   90.00
#
_symmetry.space_group_name_H-M   'P 1'
#
loop_
_entity.id
_entity.type
_entity.pdbx_description
1 polymer ?
#
loop_
_entity_poly.entity_id
_entity_poly.type
_entity_poly.pdbx_seq_one_letter_code
_entity_poly.pdbx_strand_id
1 'polypeptide(L)'
;MSKTKCALFDLDGTLVNTIDDLAGACEILIKKYNFDAHWTKEDYLNFVGNGAKKLVERAFNETLDEITLNERYEEFKPLYDKIKLDHAHAYDGIKEQLDVLKGMGIKLCVVTNKPNVAAVGMVEHIFGKNYFDCIIGCIDGIPTKPDPTSTFNALKKVGCKPSEAIFFGDSEVDMRTAKNAGIEAVGCSWGFRSFEILFAEHPSVIIDEPKYISKLF
;
A
#
# COMPACT_ATOMS: atom_id res chain seq x y z
N MET A 1 -6.63 -28.05 9.25
CA MET A 1 -6.47 -26.66 8.77
C MET A 1 -5.13 -26.54 8.07
N SER A 2 -5.06 -25.91 6.89
CA SER A 2 -3.78 -25.65 6.23
C SER A 2 -2.99 -24.68 7.11
N LYS A 3 -1.72 -24.97 7.39
CA LYS A 3 -0.88 -24.05 8.17
C LYS A 3 -0.57 -22.85 7.27
N THR A 4 -0.78 -21.63 7.77
CA THR A 4 -0.42 -20.40 7.06
C THR A 4 1.09 -20.39 6.75
N LYS A 5 1.46 -20.05 5.52
CA LYS A 5 2.84 -20.10 5.01
C LYS A 5 3.29 -18.78 4.38
N CYS A 6 2.37 -17.85 4.12
CA CYS A 6 2.65 -16.61 3.43
C CYS A 6 1.89 -15.45 4.07
N ALA A 7 2.57 -14.32 4.22
CA ALA A 7 2.01 -13.03 4.58
C ALA A 7 2.16 -12.08 3.38
N LEU A 8 1.05 -11.53 2.90
CA LEU A 8 1.04 -10.47 1.90
C LEU A 8 0.71 -9.16 2.59
N PHE A 9 1.42 -8.11 2.23
CA PHE A 9 1.26 -6.78 2.82
C PHE A 9 1.06 -5.74 1.73
N ASP A 10 0.17 -4.78 1.94
CA ASP A 10 0.30 -3.52 1.24
C ASP A 10 1.54 -2.76 1.72
N LEU A 11 1.92 -1.71 1.02
CA LEU A 11 3.10 -0.91 1.32
C LEU A 11 2.72 0.40 2.02
N ASP A 12 2.08 1.31 1.27
CA ASP A 12 1.76 2.66 1.74
C ASP A 12 0.61 2.61 2.76
N GLY A 13 0.84 3.00 4.01
CA GLY A 13 -0.14 2.92 5.09
C GLY A 13 -0.14 1.61 5.88
N THR A 14 0.46 0.56 5.36
CA THR A 14 0.53 -0.75 6.04
C THR A 14 1.93 -1.03 6.59
N LEU A 15 2.94 -1.09 5.72
CA LEU A 15 4.33 -1.30 6.11
C LEU A 15 5.06 0.01 6.35
N VAL A 16 4.77 1.02 5.55
CA VAL A 16 5.49 2.30 5.48
C VAL A 16 4.52 3.46 5.57
N ASN A 17 4.82 4.41 6.45
CA ASN A 17 4.15 5.70 6.47
C ASN A 17 4.75 6.59 5.38
N THR A 18 4.00 6.87 4.33
CA THR A 18 4.44 7.63 3.15
C THR A 18 3.62 8.90 2.95
N ILE A 19 2.72 9.22 3.87
CA ILE A 19 1.71 10.26 3.66
C ILE A 19 2.31 11.65 3.47
N ASP A 20 3.36 11.97 4.24
CA ASP A 20 3.95 13.31 4.21
C ASP A 20 4.67 13.59 2.87
N ASP A 21 5.32 12.57 2.29
CA ASP A 21 5.98 12.68 0.99
C ASP A 21 4.96 12.72 -0.16
N LEU A 22 3.88 11.93 -0.08
CA LEU A 22 2.80 11.95 -1.07
C LEU A 22 2.06 13.30 -1.07
N ALA A 23 1.71 13.80 0.10
CA ALA A 23 1.09 15.12 0.26
C ALA A 23 2.02 16.23 -0.24
N GLY A 24 3.29 16.21 0.17
CA GLY A 24 4.30 17.19 -0.24
C GLY A 24 4.45 17.29 -1.76
N ALA A 25 4.45 16.17 -2.47
CA ALA A 25 4.50 16.19 -3.94
C ALA A 25 3.25 16.83 -4.57
N CYS A 26 2.07 16.56 -4.02
CA CYS A 26 0.81 17.22 -4.46
C CYS A 26 0.84 18.71 -4.18
N GLU A 27 1.26 19.14 -2.98
CA GLU A 27 1.37 20.56 -2.60
C GLU A 27 2.30 21.35 -3.53
N ILE A 28 3.43 20.75 -3.96
CA ILE A 28 4.32 21.36 -4.94
C ILE A 28 3.59 21.61 -6.27
N LEU A 29 2.78 20.65 -6.75
CA LEU A 29 1.99 20.83 -7.97
C LEU A 29 0.89 21.87 -7.81
N ILE A 30 0.10 21.81 -6.73
CA ILE A 30 -0.95 22.76 -6.40
C ILE A 30 -0.40 24.19 -6.43
N LYS A 31 0.73 24.40 -5.75
CA LYS A 31 1.43 25.69 -5.74
C LYS A 31 1.94 26.12 -7.11
N LYS A 32 2.52 25.20 -7.89
CA LYS A 32 3.02 25.46 -9.24
C LYS A 32 1.93 25.99 -10.18
N TYR A 33 0.70 25.47 -10.03
CA TYR A 33 -0.43 25.83 -10.87
C TYR A 33 -1.34 26.91 -10.26
N ASN A 34 -0.95 27.48 -9.09
CA ASN A 34 -1.76 28.44 -8.33
C ASN A 34 -3.20 27.92 -8.14
N PHE A 35 -3.36 26.62 -7.95
CA PHE A 35 -4.67 26.02 -7.74
C PHE A 35 -5.14 26.32 -6.32
N ASP A 36 -6.37 26.84 -6.19
CA ASP A 36 -6.95 27.22 -4.90
C ASP A 36 -7.47 25.97 -4.16
N ALA A 37 -6.57 25.31 -3.43
CA ALA A 37 -6.88 24.18 -2.57
C ALA A 37 -6.10 24.27 -1.25
N HIS A 38 -6.76 23.91 -0.17
CA HIS A 38 -6.21 23.91 1.18
C HIS A 38 -6.51 22.56 1.86
N TRP A 39 -5.68 21.56 1.55
CA TRP A 39 -5.85 20.22 2.08
C TRP A 39 -5.12 20.03 3.39
N THR A 40 -5.77 19.36 4.33
CA THR A 40 -5.16 18.90 5.58
C THR A 40 -4.48 17.54 5.35
N LYS A 41 -3.65 17.10 6.30
CA LYS A 41 -3.09 15.74 6.27
C LYS A 41 -4.19 14.67 6.24
N GLU A 42 -5.30 14.89 6.93
CA GLU A 42 -6.44 13.98 6.97
C GLU A 42 -7.13 13.85 5.60
N ASP A 43 -7.20 14.95 4.83
CA ASP A 43 -7.70 14.90 3.45
C ASP A 43 -6.81 13.99 2.59
N TYR A 44 -5.47 14.15 2.69
CA TYR A 44 -4.52 13.31 1.96
C TYR A 44 -4.61 11.84 2.36
N LEU A 45 -4.88 11.50 3.62
CA LEU A 45 -5.15 10.12 4.05
C LEU A 45 -6.31 9.50 3.26
N ASN A 46 -7.35 10.29 2.96
CA ASN A 46 -8.49 9.84 2.17
C ASN A 46 -8.20 9.78 0.66
N PHE A 47 -7.23 10.56 0.17
CA PHE A 47 -6.88 10.60 -1.26
C PHE A 47 -6.04 9.42 -1.71
N VAL A 48 -5.22 8.84 -0.83
CA VAL A 48 -4.32 7.72 -1.13
C VAL A 48 -5.09 6.38 -1.19
N GLY A 49 -4.48 5.33 -1.76
CA GLY A 49 -4.99 3.94 -1.81
C GLY A 49 -5.37 3.46 -3.21
N ASN A 50 -5.83 4.35 -4.09
CA ASN A 50 -6.26 4.01 -5.46
C ASN A 50 -5.20 4.31 -6.54
N GLY A 51 -3.93 4.41 -6.14
CA GLY A 51 -2.81 4.76 -7.01
C GLY A 51 -2.57 6.26 -7.16
N ALA A 52 -1.35 6.61 -7.61
CA ALA A 52 -0.88 7.99 -7.61
C ALA A 52 -1.64 8.92 -8.57
N LYS A 53 -2.16 8.41 -9.70
CA LYS A 53 -2.98 9.22 -10.62
C LYS A 53 -4.27 9.69 -9.93
N LYS A 54 -4.93 8.80 -9.16
CA LYS A 54 -6.16 9.15 -8.42
C LYS A 54 -5.87 10.10 -7.25
N LEU A 55 -4.71 9.99 -6.62
CA LEU A 55 -4.24 10.96 -5.64
C LEU A 55 -4.13 12.36 -6.25
N VAL A 56 -3.47 12.49 -7.40
CA VAL A 56 -3.35 13.77 -8.12
C VAL A 56 -4.73 14.33 -8.50
N GLU A 57 -5.61 13.50 -9.05
CA GLU A 57 -6.97 13.89 -9.41
C GLU A 57 -7.73 14.49 -8.21
N ARG A 58 -7.69 13.84 -7.05
CA ARG A 58 -8.32 14.30 -5.81
C ARG A 58 -7.66 15.57 -5.27
N ALA A 59 -6.35 15.68 -5.36
CA ALA A 59 -5.62 16.89 -4.95
C ALA A 59 -6.00 18.12 -5.76
N PHE A 60 -6.47 17.94 -7.01
CA PHE A 60 -7.07 18.97 -7.85
C PHE A 60 -8.62 18.96 -7.82
N ASN A 61 -9.20 18.44 -6.73
CA ASN A 61 -10.65 18.44 -6.45
C ASN A 61 -11.48 17.76 -7.55
N GLU A 62 -10.91 16.78 -8.25
CA GLU A 62 -11.55 16.03 -9.36
C GLU A 62 -12.09 16.92 -10.50
N THR A 63 -11.52 18.11 -10.69
CA THR A 63 -11.97 19.11 -11.67
C THR A 63 -11.22 19.04 -13.00
N LEU A 64 -10.15 18.26 -13.08
CA LEU A 64 -9.31 18.16 -14.28
C LEU A 64 -9.96 17.24 -15.33
N ASP A 65 -9.91 17.65 -16.59
CA ASP A 65 -10.17 16.73 -17.68
C ASP A 65 -9.04 15.68 -17.80
N GLU A 66 -9.28 14.61 -18.56
CA GLU A 66 -8.38 13.48 -18.65
C GLU A 66 -6.98 13.85 -19.20
N ILE A 67 -6.92 14.78 -20.16
CA ILE A 67 -5.66 15.21 -20.78
C ILE A 67 -4.83 15.96 -19.73
N THR A 68 -5.43 16.94 -19.11
CA THR A 68 -4.80 17.75 -18.06
C THR A 68 -4.38 16.89 -16.85
N LEU A 69 -5.23 15.94 -16.44
CA LEU A 69 -4.89 15.01 -15.37
C LEU A 69 -3.65 14.16 -15.72
N ASN A 70 -3.58 13.66 -16.95
CA ASN A 70 -2.41 12.92 -17.39
C ASN A 70 -1.14 13.77 -17.34
N GLU A 71 -1.19 15.02 -17.80
CA GLU A 71 -0.07 15.96 -17.71
C GLU A 71 0.36 16.19 -16.26
N ARG A 72 -0.57 16.44 -15.34
CA ARG A 72 -0.27 16.65 -13.92
C ARG A 72 0.31 15.39 -13.28
N TYR A 73 -0.18 14.22 -13.65
CA TYR A 73 0.36 12.96 -13.18
C TYR A 73 1.79 12.72 -13.70
N GLU A 74 2.08 13.00 -14.96
CA GLU A 74 3.45 12.90 -15.50
C GLU A 74 4.42 13.85 -14.78
N GLU A 75 3.98 15.03 -14.37
CA GLU A 75 4.77 15.97 -13.58
C GLU A 75 4.90 15.55 -12.11
N PHE A 76 3.88 14.92 -11.55
CA PHE A 76 3.92 14.39 -10.17
C PHE A 76 5.03 13.34 -10.01
N LYS A 77 5.19 12.45 -10.97
CA LYS A 77 6.15 11.33 -10.87
C LYS A 77 7.58 11.78 -10.53
N PRO A 78 8.23 12.70 -11.27
CA PRO A 78 9.57 13.14 -10.94
C PRO A 78 9.64 13.98 -9.65
N LEU A 79 8.58 14.70 -9.28
CA LEU A 79 8.53 15.41 -8.01
C LEU A 79 8.52 14.44 -6.84
N TYR A 80 7.62 13.45 -6.89
CA TYR A 80 7.54 12.42 -5.87
C TYR A 80 8.82 11.57 -5.80
N ASP A 81 9.39 11.20 -6.95
CA ASP A 81 10.66 10.45 -6.99
C ASP A 81 11.81 11.17 -6.26
N LYS A 82 11.78 12.49 -6.22
CA LYS A 82 12.79 13.33 -5.59
C LYS A 82 12.69 13.35 -4.06
N ILE A 83 11.47 13.25 -3.53
CA ILE A 83 11.18 13.43 -2.09
C ILE A 83 10.63 12.18 -1.40
N LYS A 84 10.34 11.11 -2.14
CA LYS A 84 9.61 9.90 -1.65
C LYS A 84 10.25 9.16 -0.48
N LEU A 85 11.43 9.57 -0.05
CA LEU A 85 12.17 8.99 1.08
C LEU A 85 12.58 10.06 2.10
N ASP A 86 12.08 11.29 1.97
CA ASP A 86 12.45 12.37 2.90
C ASP A 86 11.82 12.16 4.27
N HIS A 87 10.59 11.64 4.32
CA HIS A 87 9.82 11.36 5.54
C HIS A 87 9.34 9.91 5.63
N ALA A 88 9.42 9.15 4.53
CA ALA A 88 8.95 7.77 4.52
C ALA A 88 9.75 6.88 5.50
N HIS A 89 9.02 6.16 6.36
CA HIS A 89 9.61 5.25 7.35
C HIS A 89 8.68 4.07 7.62
N ALA A 90 9.25 2.92 8.01
CA ALA A 90 8.44 1.80 8.48
C ALA A 90 7.67 2.20 9.75
N TYR A 91 6.41 1.73 9.89
CA TYR A 91 5.71 1.90 11.16
C TYR A 91 6.45 1.19 12.29
N ASP A 92 6.38 1.76 13.49
CA ASP A 92 7.03 1.21 14.68
C ASP A 92 6.59 -0.24 14.94
N GLY A 93 7.55 -1.13 15.13
CA GLY A 93 7.29 -2.55 15.37
C GLY A 93 7.11 -3.40 14.10
N ILE A 94 6.96 -2.83 12.92
CA ILE A 94 6.79 -3.59 11.67
C ILE A 94 8.00 -4.49 11.42
N LYS A 95 9.20 -3.94 11.45
CA LYS A 95 10.41 -4.71 11.11
C LYS A 95 10.60 -5.89 12.07
N GLU A 96 10.37 -5.67 13.36
CA GLU A 96 10.44 -6.70 14.39
C GLU A 96 9.46 -7.85 14.10
N GLN A 97 8.22 -7.54 13.71
CA GLN A 97 7.23 -8.56 13.40
C GLN A 97 7.56 -9.33 12.11
N LEU A 98 8.06 -8.63 11.09
CA LEU A 98 8.51 -9.27 9.86
C LEU A 98 9.69 -10.22 10.13
N ASP A 99 10.64 -9.84 10.99
CA ASP A 99 11.77 -10.70 11.39
C ASP A 99 11.28 -11.95 12.17
N VAL A 100 10.25 -11.80 13.03
CA VAL A 100 9.60 -12.95 13.69
C VAL A 100 8.96 -13.88 12.66
N LEU A 101 8.18 -13.37 11.70
CA LEU A 101 7.57 -14.18 10.66
C LEU A 101 8.61 -14.92 9.81
N LYS A 102 9.72 -14.28 9.46
CA LYS A 102 10.85 -14.93 8.77
C LYS A 102 11.44 -16.07 9.61
N GLY A 103 11.61 -15.84 10.92
CA GLY A 103 12.07 -16.88 11.86
C GLY A 103 11.11 -18.08 11.94
N MET A 104 9.81 -17.87 11.70
CA MET A 104 8.80 -18.93 11.61
C MET A 104 8.77 -19.63 10.25
N GLY A 105 9.55 -19.17 9.27
CA GLY A 105 9.59 -19.69 7.90
C GLY A 105 8.44 -19.21 7.02
N ILE A 106 7.76 -18.13 7.41
CA ILE A 106 6.67 -17.51 6.64
C ILE A 106 7.27 -16.72 5.46
N LYS A 107 6.70 -16.90 4.26
CA LYS A 107 7.05 -16.12 3.08
C LYS A 107 6.45 -14.72 3.17
N LEU A 108 7.28 -13.69 2.93
CA LEU A 108 6.87 -12.29 2.99
C LEU A 108 6.74 -11.71 1.58
N CYS A 109 5.56 -11.19 1.26
CA CYS A 109 5.27 -10.57 -0.03
C CYS A 109 4.74 -9.15 0.16
N VAL A 110 5.12 -8.24 -0.75
CA VAL A 110 4.49 -6.91 -0.88
C VAL A 110 3.62 -6.92 -2.13
N VAL A 111 2.36 -6.44 -2.00
CA VAL A 111 1.41 -6.29 -3.12
C VAL A 111 0.76 -4.91 -3.01
N THR A 112 1.13 -3.99 -3.88
CA THR A 112 0.74 -2.58 -3.76
C THR A 112 0.33 -1.94 -5.08
N ASN A 113 -0.54 -0.92 -5.02
CA ASN A 113 -0.91 -0.06 -6.16
C ASN A 113 0.15 1.02 -6.47
N LYS A 114 1.22 1.09 -5.68
CA LYS A 114 2.38 1.93 -5.98
C LYS A 114 3.09 1.41 -7.26
N PRO A 115 3.57 2.29 -8.17
CA PRO A 115 4.35 1.86 -9.32
C PRO A 115 5.49 0.92 -8.93
N ASN A 116 5.68 -0.18 -9.66
CA ASN A 116 6.58 -1.28 -9.26
C ASN A 116 8.01 -0.83 -9.00
N VAL A 117 8.56 0.04 -9.85
CA VAL A 117 9.93 0.55 -9.66
C VAL A 117 10.06 1.35 -8.36
N ALA A 118 9.06 2.19 -8.05
CA ALA A 118 9.05 2.98 -6.82
C ALA A 118 8.85 2.09 -5.57
N ALA A 119 7.99 1.07 -5.67
CA ALA A 119 7.76 0.11 -4.58
C ALA A 119 9.02 -0.69 -4.24
N VAL A 120 9.69 -1.27 -5.25
CA VAL A 120 10.95 -2.02 -5.06
C VAL A 120 12.02 -1.12 -4.45
N GLY A 121 12.25 0.09 -5.01
CA GLY A 121 13.26 1.01 -4.49
C GLY A 121 13.00 1.43 -3.04
N MET A 122 11.75 1.71 -2.67
CA MET A 122 11.38 2.07 -1.29
C MET A 122 11.56 0.90 -0.32
N VAL A 123 11.08 -0.29 -0.68
CA VAL A 123 11.23 -1.49 0.15
C VAL A 123 12.70 -1.83 0.36
N GLU A 124 13.53 -1.79 -0.70
CA GLU A 124 14.97 -2.06 -0.58
C GLU A 124 15.71 -1.01 0.25
N HIS A 125 15.29 0.26 0.18
CA HIS A 125 15.87 1.33 0.99
C HIS A 125 15.56 1.15 2.49
N ILE A 126 14.30 0.85 2.83
CA ILE A 126 13.83 0.83 4.24
C ILE A 126 14.16 -0.50 4.92
N PHE A 127 13.96 -1.62 4.22
CA PHE A 127 14.10 -2.96 4.82
C PHE A 127 15.39 -3.68 4.40
N GLY A 128 16.00 -3.26 3.30
CA GLY A 128 17.18 -3.90 2.72
C GLY A 128 16.85 -4.77 1.50
N LYS A 129 17.89 -5.00 0.67
CA LYS A 129 17.74 -5.85 -0.52
C LYS A 129 17.42 -7.29 -0.14
N ASN A 130 16.55 -7.91 -0.94
CA ASN A 130 16.11 -9.31 -0.74
C ASN A 130 15.46 -9.58 0.63
N TYR A 131 14.96 -8.55 1.30
CA TYR A 131 14.28 -8.71 2.58
C TYR A 131 12.93 -9.43 2.43
N PHE A 132 12.17 -9.11 1.38
CA PHE A 132 10.92 -9.79 1.00
C PHE A 132 11.18 -10.86 -0.07
N ASP A 133 10.43 -11.97 -0.01
CA ASP A 133 10.48 -13.04 -1.02
C ASP A 133 9.88 -12.59 -2.36
N CYS A 134 8.94 -11.63 -2.32
CA CYS A 134 8.29 -11.09 -3.49
C CYS A 134 7.84 -9.63 -3.25
N ILE A 135 8.05 -8.78 -4.25
CA ILE A 135 7.49 -7.42 -4.31
C ILE A 135 6.78 -7.30 -5.65
N ILE A 136 5.50 -6.93 -5.63
CA ILE A 136 4.68 -6.65 -6.81
C ILE A 136 4.00 -5.31 -6.62
N GLY A 137 4.42 -4.33 -7.39
CA GLY A 137 3.76 -3.05 -7.56
C GLY A 137 2.92 -3.00 -8.84
N CYS A 138 2.32 -1.85 -9.11
CA CYS A 138 1.57 -1.60 -10.33
C CYS A 138 2.49 -1.60 -11.55
N ILE A 139 2.07 -2.32 -12.60
CA ILE A 139 2.72 -2.40 -13.91
C ILE A 139 1.66 -2.11 -14.96
N ASP A 140 1.99 -1.32 -15.97
CA ASP A 140 1.07 -0.98 -17.06
C ASP A 140 0.53 -2.24 -17.74
N GLY A 141 -0.77 -2.25 -18.00
CA GLY A 141 -1.46 -3.38 -18.61
C GLY A 141 -1.85 -4.51 -17.64
N ILE A 142 -1.48 -4.43 -16.37
CA ILE A 142 -1.93 -5.36 -15.32
C ILE A 142 -2.96 -4.64 -14.44
N PRO A 143 -4.14 -5.22 -14.19
CA PRO A 143 -5.13 -4.62 -13.31
C PRO A 143 -4.55 -4.38 -11.89
N THR A 144 -4.91 -3.23 -11.33
CA THR A 144 -4.53 -2.83 -9.96
C THR A 144 -5.50 -3.40 -8.93
N LYS A 145 -5.09 -3.47 -7.65
CA LYS A 145 -6.02 -3.75 -6.55
C LYS A 145 -7.25 -2.83 -6.65
N PRO A 146 -8.47 -3.34 -6.46
CA PRO A 146 -8.84 -4.61 -5.83
C PRO A 146 -8.91 -5.83 -6.76
N ASP A 147 -8.43 -5.74 -8.02
CA ASP A 147 -8.27 -6.93 -8.86
C ASP A 147 -7.21 -7.87 -8.23
N PRO A 148 -7.49 -9.19 -8.12
CA PRO A 148 -6.60 -10.11 -7.41
C PRO A 148 -5.38 -10.58 -8.21
N THR A 149 -5.20 -10.15 -9.46
CA THR A 149 -4.15 -10.62 -10.36
C THR A 149 -2.75 -10.49 -9.77
N SER A 150 -2.41 -9.32 -9.21
CA SER A 150 -1.11 -9.09 -8.56
C SER A 150 -0.90 -10.00 -7.35
N THR A 151 -1.96 -10.25 -6.59
CA THR A 151 -1.97 -11.16 -5.44
C THR A 151 -1.70 -12.60 -5.87
N PHE A 152 -2.38 -13.09 -6.90
CA PHE A 152 -2.12 -14.43 -7.44
C PHE A 152 -0.71 -14.57 -8.02
N ASN A 153 -0.18 -13.52 -8.65
CA ASN A 153 1.20 -13.50 -9.14
C ASN A 153 2.21 -13.59 -7.97
N ALA A 154 1.96 -12.89 -6.86
CA ALA A 154 2.79 -13.00 -5.66
C ALA A 154 2.77 -14.41 -5.08
N LEU A 155 1.58 -14.99 -4.87
CA LEU A 155 1.42 -16.35 -4.37
C LEU A 155 2.11 -17.38 -5.24
N LYS A 156 1.94 -17.29 -6.57
CA LYS A 156 2.62 -18.17 -7.52
C LYS A 156 4.13 -18.11 -7.41
N LYS A 157 4.68 -16.90 -7.24
CA LYS A 157 6.13 -16.67 -7.14
C LYS A 157 6.74 -17.32 -5.90
N VAL A 158 6.00 -17.35 -4.78
CA VAL A 158 6.46 -17.97 -3.53
C VAL A 158 5.97 -19.40 -3.31
N GLY A 159 5.19 -19.94 -4.26
CA GLY A 159 4.69 -21.33 -4.21
C GLY A 159 3.61 -21.57 -3.14
N CYS A 160 2.80 -20.56 -2.81
CA CYS A 160 1.72 -20.65 -1.84
C CYS A 160 0.33 -20.63 -2.51
N LYS A 161 -0.66 -21.22 -1.83
CA LYS A 161 -2.07 -21.18 -2.23
C LYS A 161 -2.80 -20.06 -1.47
N PRO A 162 -3.94 -19.53 -1.97
CA PRO A 162 -4.76 -18.57 -1.25
C PRO A 162 -5.11 -19.02 0.18
N SER A 163 -5.46 -20.30 0.38
CA SER A 163 -5.79 -20.87 1.70
C SER A 163 -4.60 -21.00 2.66
N GLU A 164 -3.40 -20.67 2.24
CA GLU A 164 -2.17 -20.70 3.03
C GLU A 164 -1.62 -19.29 3.29
N ALA A 165 -2.40 -18.25 2.98
CA ALA A 165 -1.96 -16.86 3.02
C ALA A 165 -2.89 -15.99 3.85
N ILE A 166 -2.32 -14.92 4.44
CA ILE A 166 -3.02 -13.81 5.07
C ILE A 166 -2.62 -12.52 4.35
N PHE A 167 -3.58 -11.65 4.08
CA PHE A 167 -3.34 -10.34 3.47
C PHE A 167 -3.56 -9.24 4.51
N PHE A 168 -2.53 -8.44 4.74
CA PHE A 168 -2.54 -7.28 5.64
C PHE A 168 -2.64 -5.99 4.82
N GLY A 169 -3.58 -5.14 5.16
CA GLY A 169 -3.76 -3.86 4.49
C GLY A 169 -4.52 -2.86 5.35
N ASP A 170 -4.41 -1.58 5.02
CA ASP A 170 -5.00 -0.48 5.78
C ASP A 170 -6.17 0.20 5.06
N SER A 171 -6.62 -0.35 3.94
CA SER A 171 -7.68 0.25 3.13
C SER A 171 -8.78 -0.72 2.71
N GLU A 172 -9.93 -0.16 2.32
CA GLU A 172 -11.03 -0.90 1.69
C GLU A 172 -10.59 -1.64 0.42
N VAL A 173 -9.58 -1.09 -0.28
CA VAL A 173 -9.02 -1.70 -1.49
C VAL A 173 -8.32 -3.01 -1.16
N ASP A 174 -7.60 -3.07 -0.05
CA ASP A 174 -6.89 -4.26 0.42
C ASP A 174 -7.84 -5.35 0.86
N MET A 175 -8.84 -4.97 1.64
CA MET A 175 -9.87 -5.90 2.13
C MET A 175 -10.60 -6.55 0.95
N ARG A 176 -11.00 -5.75 -0.05
CA ARG A 176 -11.62 -6.25 -1.29
C ARG A 176 -10.65 -7.11 -2.11
N THR A 177 -9.36 -6.75 -2.16
CA THR A 177 -8.34 -7.57 -2.85
C THR A 177 -8.24 -8.96 -2.22
N ALA A 178 -8.12 -9.03 -0.90
CA ALA A 178 -8.05 -10.29 -0.18
C ALA A 178 -9.32 -11.14 -0.42
N LYS A 179 -10.50 -10.52 -0.32
CA LYS A 179 -11.79 -11.16 -0.60
C LYS A 179 -11.86 -11.71 -2.02
N ASN A 180 -11.48 -10.92 -3.02
CA ASN A 180 -11.48 -11.32 -4.44
C ASN A 180 -10.48 -12.44 -4.72
N ALA A 181 -9.38 -12.51 -3.96
CA ALA A 181 -8.39 -13.58 -4.04
C ALA A 181 -8.74 -14.83 -3.23
N GLY A 182 -9.79 -14.80 -2.40
CA GLY A 182 -10.13 -15.88 -1.47
C GLY A 182 -9.10 -16.08 -0.36
N ILE A 183 -8.49 -14.98 0.13
CA ILE A 183 -7.46 -14.93 1.16
C ILE A 183 -8.05 -14.30 2.42
N GLU A 184 -7.60 -14.74 3.58
CA GLU A 184 -7.94 -14.13 4.86
C GLU A 184 -7.44 -12.67 4.91
N ALA A 185 -8.33 -11.71 5.19
CA ALA A 185 -8.04 -10.29 5.27
C ALA A 185 -7.82 -9.84 6.71
N VAL A 186 -6.74 -9.11 6.95
CA VAL A 186 -6.44 -8.44 8.22
C VAL A 186 -6.35 -6.95 7.98
N GLY A 187 -7.23 -6.18 8.62
CA GLY A 187 -7.22 -4.72 8.60
C GLY A 187 -6.17 -4.17 9.56
N CYS A 188 -5.38 -3.20 9.10
CA CYS A 188 -4.34 -2.51 9.88
C CYS A 188 -4.82 -1.07 10.18
N SER A 189 -5.34 -0.82 11.40
CA SER A 189 -5.96 0.47 11.72
C SER A 189 -4.97 1.59 12.10
N TRP A 190 -3.66 1.32 12.10
CA TRP A 190 -2.64 2.36 12.21
C TRP A 190 -2.38 3.11 10.91
N GLY A 191 -2.97 2.64 9.79
CA GLY A 191 -2.74 3.18 8.44
C GLY A 191 -3.60 4.39 8.08
N PHE A 192 -3.99 4.49 6.82
CA PHE A 192 -4.63 5.69 6.27
C PHE A 192 -6.16 5.70 6.46
N ARG A 193 -6.81 4.54 6.62
CA ARG A 193 -8.26 4.45 6.81
C ARG A 193 -8.65 4.27 8.25
N SER A 194 -9.82 4.82 8.61
CA SER A 194 -10.39 4.63 9.93
C SER A 194 -10.84 3.19 10.16
N PHE A 195 -10.99 2.82 11.43
CA PHE A 195 -11.51 1.52 11.83
C PHE A 195 -12.88 1.22 11.19
N GLU A 196 -13.77 2.22 11.11
CA GLU A 196 -15.13 2.06 10.57
C GLU A 196 -15.11 1.68 9.09
N ILE A 197 -14.20 2.28 8.29
CA ILE A 197 -14.05 1.97 6.87
C ILE A 197 -13.56 0.53 6.70
N LEU A 198 -12.56 0.12 7.47
CA LEU A 198 -12.05 -1.25 7.45
C LEU A 198 -13.11 -2.26 7.92
N PHE A 199 -13.83 -1.94 8.99
CA PHE A 199 -14.86 -2.80 9.56
C PHE A 199 -16.03 -3.04 8.59
N ALA A 200 -16.38 -2.02 7.80
CA ALA A 200 -17.44 -2.13 6.79
C ALA A 200 -17.12 -3.15 5.67
N GLU A 201 -15.85 -3.48 5.45
CA GLU A 201 -15.43 -4.49 4.46
C GLU A 201 -15.39 -5.92 5.04
N HIS A 202 -15.71 -6.10 6.32
CA HIS A 202 -15.78 -7.39 7.02
C HIS A 202 -14.49 -8.22 6.95
N PRO A 203 -13.32 -7.67 7.34
CA PRO A 203 -12.10 -8.47 7.47
C PRO A 203 -12.24 -9.55 8.54
N SER A 204 -11.37 -10.56 8.53
CA SER A 204 -11.33 -11.58 9.58
C SER A 204 -11.02 -11.00 10.95
N VAL A 205 -10.14 -10.00 10.98
CA VAL A 205 -9.77 -9.24 12.18
C VAL A 205 -9.24 -7.86 11.78
N ILE A 206 -9.36 -6.89 12.67
CA ILE A 206 -8.66 -5.60 12.59
C ILE A 206 -7.68 -5.55 13.77
N ILE A 207 -6.43 -5.22 13.48
CA ILE A 207 -5.37 -5.05 14.48
C ILE A 207 -4.94 -3.58 14.51
N ASP A 208 -4.67 -3.05 15.69
CA ASP A 208 -4.36 -1.64 15.92
C ASP A 208 -2.86 -1.38 16.16
N GLU A 209 -2.07 -2.45 16.35
CA GLU A 209 -0.62 -2.35 16.50
C GLU A 209 0.09 -3.50 15.77
N PRO A 210 1.27 -3.24 15.16
CA PRO A 210 2.06 -4.26 14.46
C PRO A 210 2.42 -5.48 15.32
N LYS A 211 2.55 -5.34 16.63
CA LYS A 211 2.88 -6.44 17.56
C LYS A 211 1.90 -7.63 17.54
N TYR A 212 0.72 -7.45 16.93
CA TYR A 212 -0.27 -8.51 16.78
C TYR A 212 -0.10 -9.33 15.50
N ILE A 213 0.71 -8.87 14.53
CA ILE A 213 0.90 -9.56 13.25
C ILE A 213 1.32 -11.01 13.45
N SER A 214 2.41 -11.27 14.19
CA SER A 214 2.93 -12.64 14.37
C SER A 214 2.03 -13.56 15.18
N LYS A 215 1.07 -13.03 15.91
CA LYS A 215 0.11 -13.83 16.70
C LYS A 215 -0.98 -14.49 15.85
N LEU A 216 -1.06 -14.13 14.56
CA LEU A 216 -2.03 -14.69 13.62
C LEU A 216 -1.50 -15.92 12.86
N PHE A 217 -0.26 -16.35 13.11
CA PHE A 217 0.42 -17.49 12.51
C PHE A 217 0.68 -18.58 13.55
#